data_97d22a70d628745208bf31a6719a2282
#
_entry.id   97d22a70d628745208bf31a6719a2282
#
_cell.length_a   1.000
_cell.length_b   1.000
_cell.length_c   1.000
_cell.angle_alpha   90.00
_cell.angle_beta   90.00
_cell.angle_gamma   90.00
#
_symmetry.space_group_name_H-M   'P 1'
#
loop_
_entity.id
_entity.type
_entity.pdbx_description
1 polymer ?
#
loop_
_entity_poly.entity_id
_entity_poly.type
_entity_poly.pdbx_seq_one_letter_code
_entity_poly.pdbx_strand_id
1 'polypeptide(L)'
;MDFGKLADKSLRGELLERDEMKAVLNAADEQIPELVSAAFRVRHHYFGKRVQIHMLQNAKSGLCPEDCHYCSQSSVSEAPIERYPFLSKEQLVEGAKRAKEAGAVRYCIVNSGRGPTHKEIEQIAEAVKEIRAKVGINICCSLGL
;
A
#
# COMPACT_ATOMS: atom_id res chain seq x y z
N MET A 1 -8.08 -21.03 21.21
CA MET A 1 -8.32 -19.58 21.43
C MET A 1 -9.72 -19.25 20.94
N ASP A 2 -10.45 -18.42 21.66
CA ASP A 2 -11.80 -17.98 21.23
C ASP A 2 -11.66 -16.61 20.53
N PHE A 3 -11.62 -16.61 19.22
CA PHE A 3 -11.46 -15.40 18.41
C PHE A 3 -12.70 -14.47 18.48
N GLY A 4 -13.87 -15.02 18.79
CA GLY A 4 -15.07 -14.24 19.02
C GLY A 4 -14.91 -13.29 20.19
N LYS A 5 -14.33 -13.74 21.31
CA LYS A 5 -14.02 -12.90 22.47
C LYS A 5 -13.00 -11.80 22.15
N LEU A 6 -12.00 -12.10 21.30
CA LEU A 6 -11.03 -11.09 20.86
C LEU A 6 -11.72 -10.00 20.01
N ALA A 7 -12.64 -10.40 19.13
CA ALA A 7 -13.46 -9.44 18.39
C ALA A 7 -14.33 -8.58 19.32
N ASP A 8 -14.99 -9.17 20.33
CA ASP A 8 -15.78 -8.43 21.29
C ASP A 8 -14.92 -7.43 22.10
N LYS A 9 -13.72 -7.84 22.51
CA LYS A 9 -12.73 -6.96 23.16
C LYS A 9 -12.39 -5.76 22.27
N SER A 10 -12.06 -6.00 20.99
CA SER A 10 -11.75 -4.97 20.01
C SER A 10 -12.95 -4.03 19.76
N LEU A 11 -14.17 -4.55 19.71
CA LEU A 11 -15.39 -3.75 19.52
C LEU A 11 -15.70 -2.82 20.72
N ARG A 12 -15.23 -3.18 21.92
CA ARG A 12 -15.27 -2.31 23.08
C ARG A 12 -14.14 -1.28 23.13
N GLY A 13 -13.24 -1.26 22.14
CA GLY A 13 -12.08 -0.37 22.09
C GLY A 13 -10.91 -0.80 23.00
N GLU A 14 -10.94 -2.03 23.52
CA GLU A 14 -9.87 -2.58 24.34
C GLU A 14 -8.73 -3.11 23.47
N LEU A 15 -7.49 -2.89 23.90
CA LEU A 15 -6.31 -3.43 23.21
C LEU A 15 -6.16 -4.93 23.48
N LEU A 16 -5.73 -5.66 22.45
CA LEU A 16 -5.32 -7.06 22.63
C LEU A 16 -4.00 -7.13 23.37
N GLU A 17 -3.90 -8.12 24.26
CA GLU A 17 -2.66 -8.44 24.94
C GLU A 17 -1.66 -9.13 23.98
N ARG A 18 -0.38 -9.05 24.33
CA ARG A 18 0.68 -9.63 23.48
C ARG A 18 0.47 -11.11 23.16
N ASP A 19 0.01 -11.89 24.17
CA ASP A 19 -0.19 -13.32 23.97
C ASP A 19 -1.46 -13.63 23.16
N GLU A 20 -2.48 -12.76 23.25
CA GLU A 20 -3.65 -12.80 22.36
C GLU A 20 -3.24 -12.53 20.90
N MET A 21 -2.40 -11.52 20.66
CA MET A 21 -1.87 -11.23 19.32
C MET A 21 -1.03 -12.37 18.76
N LYS A 22 -0.16 -12.98 19.59
CA LYS A 22 0.62 -14.16 19.18
C LYS A 22 -0.28 -15.35 18.85
N ALA A 23 -1.34 -15.57 19.61
CA ALA A 23 -2.28 -16.65 19.34
C ALA A 23 -3.02 -16.46 18.01
N VAL A 24 -3.34 -15.22 17.63
CA VAL A 24 -3.86 -14.90 16.29
C VAL A 24 -2.85 -15.27 15.20
N LEU A 25 -1.57 -14.90 15.36
CA LEU A 25 -0.52 -15.19 14.37
C LEU A 25 -0.18 -16.69 14.26
N ASN A 26 -0.39 -17.45 15.34
CA ASN A 26 -0.11 -18.89 15.40
C ASN A 26 -1.40 -19.74 15.31
N ALA A 27 -2.49 -19.16 14.81
CA ALA A 27 -3.72 -19.92 14.60
C ALA A 27 -3.48 -21.09 13.64
N ALA A 28 -3.99 -22.28 13.99
CA ALA A 28 -3.93 -23.43 13.11
C ALA A 28 -4.82 -23.23 11.88
N ASP A 29 -4.52 -23.90 10.78
CA ASP A 29 -5.25 -23.72 9.50
C ASP A 29 -6.76 -23.97 9.65
N GLU A 30 -7.15 -24.93 10.48
CA GLU A 30 -8.54 -25.25 10.76
C GLU A 30 -9.29 -24.10 11.49
N GLN A 31 -8.55 -23.24 12.19
CA GLN A 31 -9.10 -22.09 12.92
C GLN A 31 -9.20 -20.82 12.07
N ILE A 32 -8.57 -20.78 10.89
CA ILE A 32 -8.57 -19.61 10.01
C ILE A 32 -9.98 -19.13 9.65
N PRO A 33 -10.96 -19.99 9.31
CA PRO A 33 -12.33 -19.53 9.01
C PRO A 33 -12.98 -18.79 10.20
N GLU A 34 -12.79 -19.28 11.43
CA GLU A 34 -13.30 -18.63 12.64
C GLU A 34 -12.61 -17.28 12.89
N LEU A 35 -11.28 -17.24 12.74
CA LEU A 35 -10.49 -16.02 12.87
C LEU A 35 -10.93 -14.96 11.85
N VAL A 36 -11.10 -15.34 10.59
CA VAL A 36 -11.58 -14.43 9.52
C VAL A 36 -12.99 -13.91 9.83
N SER A 37 -13.88 -14.76 10.33
CA SER A 37 -15.23 -14.36 10.74
C SER A 37 -15.19 -13.35 11.90
N ALA A 38 -14.34 -13.57 12.90
CA ALA A 38 -14.15 -12.65 14.02
C ALA A 38 -13.59 -11.30 13.56
N ALA A 39 -12.56 -11.32 12.71
CA ALA A 39 -11.98 -10.12 12.11
C ALA A 39 -12.99 -9.37 11.24
N PHE A 40 -13.83 -10.09 10.48
CA PHE A 40 -14.90 -9.48 9.68
C PHE A 40 -15.93 -8.75 10.54
N ARG A 41 -16.31 -9.28 11.70
CA ARG A 41 -17.23 -8.59 12.62
C ARG A 41 -16.68 -7.21 13.01
N VAL A 42 -15.41 -7.11 13.38
CA VAL A 42 -14.76 -5.84 13.74
C VAL A 42 -14.72 -4.90 12.53
N ARG A 43 -14.22 -5.38 11.39
CA ARG A 43 -14.17 -4.60 10.15
C ARG A 43 -15.56 -4.09 9.73
N HIS A 44 -16.57 -4.96 9.78
CA HIS A 44 -17.93 -4.61 9.36
C HIS A 44 -18.56 -3.56 10.28
N HIS A 45 -18.28 -3.61 11.59
CA HIS A 45 -18.74 -2.61 12.54
C HIS A 45 -18.26 -1.21 12.15
N TYR A 46 -16.96 -1.04 11.82
CA TYR A 46 -16.38 0.27 11.54
C TYR A 46 -16.57 0.73 10.09
N PHE A 47 -16.59 -0.17 9.13
CA PHE A 47 -16.52 0.18 7.70
C PHE A 47 -17.68 -0.38 6.86
N GLY A 48 -18.52 -1.24 7.43
CA GLY A 48 -19.57 -1.93 6.68
C GLY A 48 -18.99 -2.74 5.51
N LYS A 49 -19.62 -2.63 4.34
CA LYS A 49 -19.16 -3.28 3.10
C LYS A 49 -18.25 -2.39 2.24
N ARG A 50 -17.94 -1.19 2.70
CA ARG A 50 -17.14 -0.23 1.92
C ARG A 50 -15.70 -0.71 1.77
N VAL A 51 -15.20 -0.69 0.54
CA VAL A 51 -13.80 -0.95 0.18
C VAL A 51 -13.24 0.31 -0.48
N GLN A 52 -12.00 0.64 -0.15
CA GLN A 52 -11.27 1.72 -0.80
C GLN A 52 -10.20 1.11 -1.71
N ILE A 53 -10.20 1.53 -2.98
CA ILE A 53 -9.20 1.11 -3.94
C ILE A 53 -8.08 2.16 -3.95
N HIS A 54 -6.85 1.71 -3.76
CA HIS A 54 -5.65 2.49 -3.93
C HIS A 54 -4.89 1.93 -5.12
N MET A 55 -4.49 2.79 -6.05
CA MET A 55 -3.66 2.39 -7.18
C MET A 55 -2.28 2.98 -7.05
N LEU A 56 -1.28 2.20 -7.35
CA LEU A 56 0.10 2.66 -7.36
C LEU A 56 0.68 2.62 -8.77
N GLN A 57 1.65 3.50 -9.00
CA GLN A 57 2.49 3.48 -10.18
C GLN A 57 3.94 3.63 -9.77
N ASN A 58 4.79 2.74 -10.26
CA ASN A 58 6.22 2.90 -10.14
C ASN A 58 6.65 4.09 -11.01
N ALA A 59 7.16 5.15 -10.38
CA ALA A 59 7.75 6.28 -11.09
C ALA A 59 9.11 5.92 -11.71
N LYS A 60 9.77 4.92 -11.12
CA LYS A 60 11.01 4.31 -11.58
C LYS A 60 10.95 2.83 -11.19
N SER A 61 11.27 1.94 -12.10
CA SER A 61 11.17 0.50 -11.86
C SER A 61 12.49 -0.22 -12.10
N GLY A 62 12.80 -1.15 -11.21
CA GLY A 62 14.09 -1.84 -11.20
C GLY A 62 15.24 -0.86 -10.89
N LEU A 63 16.46 -1.24 -11.25
CA LEU A 63 17.65 -0.40 -11.10
C LEU A 63 17.91 0.08 -9.64
N CYS A 64 17.32 -0.59 -8.65
CA CYS A 64 17.57 -0.31 -7.24
C CYS A 64 18.91 -0.95 -6.85
N PRO A 65 19.88 -0.21 -6.27
CA PRO A 65 21.17 -0.78 -5.86
C PRO A 65 21.09 -1.59 -4.56
N GLU A 66 19.97 -1.52 -3.84
CA GLU A 66 19.79 -2.20 -2.56
C GLU A 66 19.48 -3.69 -2.74
N ASP A 67 19.79 -4.50 -1.74
CA ASP A 67 19.68 -5.95 -1.72
C ASP A 67 18.49 -6.48 -0.91
N CYS A 68 17.43 -5.71 -0.77
CA CYS A 68 16.25 -6.10 0.00
C CYS A 68 15.64 -7.40 -0.53
N HIS A 69 15.79 -8.50 0.19
CA HIS A 69 15.38 -9.84 -0.25
C HIS A 69 13.87 -9.99 -0.50
N TYR A 70 13.06 -9.15 0.10
CA TYR A 70 11.60 -9.16 -0.11
C TYR A 70 11.16 -8.38 -1.36
N CYS A 71 11.98 -7.49 -1.88
CA CYS A 71 11.60 -6.53 -2.91
C CYS A 71 11.93 -7.06 -4.31
N SER A 72 10.91 -7.14 -5.19
CA SER A 72 11.10 -7.53 -6.60
C SER A 72 11.97 -6.55 -7.39
N GLN A 73 12.18 -5.33 -6.89
CA GLN A 73 12.98 -4.29 -7.55
C GLN A 73 14.43 -4.23 -7.05
N SER A 74 14.82 -5.08 -6.10
CA SER A 74 16.17 -5.10 -5.55
C SER A 74 17.22 -5.61 -6.55
N SER A 75 18.50 -5.29 -6.29
CA SER A 75 19.61 -5.74 -7.13
C SER A 75 19.76 -7.26 -7.19
N VAL A 76 19.30 -7.97 -6.16
CA VAL A 76 19.37 -9.43 -6.02
C VAL A 76 18.11 -10.14 -6.51
N SER A 77 17.09 -9.40 -6.94
CA SER A 77 15.83 -10.01 -7.40
C SER A 77 15.93 -10.53 -8.83
N GLU A 78 15.48 -11.77 -9.02
CA GLU A 78 15.30 -12.43 -10.32
C GLU A 78 13.86 -12.29 -10.87
N ALA A 79 13.01 -11.49 -10.22
CA ALA A 79 11.63 -11.29 -10.64
C ALA A 79 11.56 -10.68 -12.06
N PRO A 80 10.67 -11.18 -12.93
CA PRO A 80 10.52 -10.70 -14.30
C PRO A 80 9.73 -9.38 -14.33
N ILE A 81 10.35 -8.28 -13.88
CA ILE A 81 9.76 -6.94 -13.87
C ILE A 81 10.31 -6.09 -15.01
N GLU A 82 9.49 -5.19 -15.52
CA GLU A 82 9.98 -4.14 -16.42
C GLU A 82 10.92 -3.21 -15.67
N ARG A 83 12.02 -2.82 -16.35
CA ARG A 83 13.01 -1.88 -15.83
C ARG A 83 13.00 -0.63 -16.68
N TYR A 84 12.73 0.51 -16.04
CA TYR A 84 12.70 1.81 -16.73
C TYR A 84 13.18 2.92 -15.80
N PRO A 85 13.74 3.99 -16.41
CA PRO A 85 14.16 5.17 -15.67
C PRO A 85 12.94 5.94 -15.13
N PHE A 86 13.21 7.05 -14.46
CA PHE A 86 12.17 7.89 -13.89
C PHE A 86 11.19 8.39 -14.97
N LEU A 87 9.90 8.20 -14.74
CA LEU A 87 8.82 8.61 -15.64
C LEU A 87 8.71 10.12 -15.75
N SER A 88 8.23 10.61 -16.88
CA SER A 88 7.96 12.03 -17.06
C SER A 88 6.77 12.50 -16.19
N LYS A 89 6.70 13.80 -15.94
CA LYS A 89 5.59 14.42 -15.24
C LYS A 89 4.24 14.07 -15.90
N GLU A 90 4.20 14.12 -17.23
CA GLU A 90 3.00 13.84 -18.03
C GLU A 90 2.53 12.40 -17.84
N GLN A 91 3.46 11.44 -17.79
CA GLN A 91 3.15 10.02 -17.53
C GLN A 91 2.59 9.80 -16.13
N LEU A 92 3.12 10.49 -15.11
CA LEU A 92 2.60 10.44 -13.75
C LEU A 92 1.20 11.05 -13.65
N VAL A 93 0.96 12.18 -14.30
CA VAL A 93 -0.37 12.82 -14.36
C VAL A 93 -1.39 11.93 -15.06
N GLU A 94 -1.01 11.31 -16.16
CA GLU A 94 -1.87 10.40 -16.91
C GLU A 94 -2.19 9.12 -16.11
N GLY A 95 -1.21 8.59 -15.36
CA GLY A 95 -1.43 7.50 -14.42
C GLY A 95 -2.45 7.84 -13.33
N ALA A 96 -2.39 9.06 -12.80
CA ALA A 96 -3.35 9.55 -11.82
C ALA A 96 -4.77 9.69 -12.39
N LYS A 97 -4.91 10.12 -13.64
CA LYS A 97 -6.23 10.16 -14.32
C LYS A 97 -6.82 8.78 -14.46
N ARG A 98 -6.05 7.82 -15.00
CA ARG A 98 -6.49 6.41 -15.10
C ARG A 98 -6.88 5.82 -13.74
N ALA A 99 -6.11 6.12 -12.69
CA ALA A 99 -6.46 5.68 -11.34
C ALA A 99 -7.81 6.25 -10.88
N LYS A 100 -8.05 7.54 -11.12
CA LYS A 100 -9.31 8.20 -10.81
C LYS A 100 -10.50 7.60 -11.58
N GLU A 101 -10.32 7.39 -12.87
CA GLU A 101 -11.34 6.79 -13.76
C GLU A 101 -11.68 5.35 -13.34
N ALA A 102 -10.68 4.60 -12.85
CA ALA A 102 -10.87 3.27 -12.28
C ALA A 102 -11.51 3.28 -10.87
N GLY A 103 -11.89 4.43 -10.35
CA GLY A 103 -12.55 4.56 -9.04
C GLY A 103 -11.61 4.52 -7.84
N ALA A 104 -10.30 4.68 -8.03
CA ALA A 104 -9.37 4.75 -6.92
C ALA A 104 -9.58 6.04 -6.11
N VAL A 105 -9.50 5.93 -4.78
CA VAL A 105 -9.54 7.08 -3.87
C VAL A 105 -8.16 7.66 -3.61
N ARG A 106 -7.12 6.90 -3.93
CA ARG A 106 -5.72 7.30 -3.74
C ARG A 106 -4.84 6.77 -4.87
N TYR A 107 -3.94 7.62 -5.32
CA TYR A 107 -2.87 7.28 -6.26
C TYR A 107 -1.53 7.37 -5.54
N CYS A 108 -0.74 6.29 -5.58
CA CYS A 108 0.56 6.21 -4.94
C CYS A 108 1.67 6.28 -6.00
N ILE A 109 2.58 7.23 -5.86
CA ILE A 109 3.81 7.34 -6.65
C ILE A 109 4.90 6.59 -5.89
N VAL A 110 5.43 5.52 -6.47
CA VAL A 110 6.44 4.66 -5.84
C VAL A 110 7.74 4.76 -6.63
N ASN A 111 8.87 4.86 -5.94
CA ASN A 111 10.18 4.94 -6.55
C ASN A 111 11.07 3.77 -6.12
N SER A 112 11.71 3.11 -7.07
CA SER A 112 12.78 2.15 -6.77
C SER A 112 14.07 2.91 -6.45
N GLY A 113 14.73 2.54 -5.37
CA GLY A 113 15.98 3.17 -4.93
C GLY A 113 15.98 3.44 -3.43
N ARG A 114 17.15 3.74 -2.89
CA ARG A 114 17.31 4.11 -1.48
C ARG A 114 16.64 5.45 -1.16
N GLY A 115 16.66 6.36 -2.10
CA GLY A 115 16.01 7.66 -2.00
C GLY A 115 16.02 8.39 -3.34
N PRO A 116 15.17 9.40 -3.52
CA PRO A 116 15.13 10.18 -4.74
C PRO A 116 16.27 11.20 -4.79
N THR A 117 16.72 11.51 -5.99
CA THR A 117 17.58 12.67 -6.25
C THR A 117 16.81 13.98 -6.13
N HIS A 118 17.50 15.12 -5.97
CA HIS A 118 16.84 16.44 -5.97
C HIS A 118 16.00 16.66 -7.23
N LYS A 119 16.51 16.27 -8.40
CA LYS A 119 15.79 16.39 -9.67
C LYS A 119 14.51 15.54 -9.68
N GLU A 120 14.55 14.32 -9.17
CA GLU A 120 13.36 13.46 -9.06
C GLU A 120 12.34 14.05 -8.08
N ILE A 121 12.78 14.66 -6.97
CA ILE A 121 11.89 15.35 -6.02
C ILE A 121 11.18 16.53 -6.71
N GLU A 122 11.90 17.35 -7.47
CA GLU A 122 11.31 18.47 -8.20
C GLU A 122 10.27 17.98 -9.22
N GLN A 123 10.59 16.95 -9.99
CA GLN A 123 9.65 16.36 -10.96
C GLN A 123 8.40 15.79 -10.27
N ILE A 124 8.56 15.11 -9.13
CA ILE A 124 7.43 14.59 -8.35
C ILE A 124 6.59 15.76 -7.82
N ALA A 125 7.22 16.79 -7.27
CA ALA A 125 6.52 17.94 -6.73
C ALA A 125 5.68 18.66 -7.79
N GLU A 126 6.21 18.82 -9.00
CA GLU A 126 5.47 19.37 -10.13
C GLU A 126 4.31 18.48 -10.57
N ALA A 127 4.55 17.15 -10.68
CA ALA A 127 3.50 16.20 -10.99
C ALA A 127 2.38 16.22 -9.94
N VAL A 128 2.73 16.24 -8.65
CA VAL A 128 1.78 16.32 -7.53
C VAL A 128 0.95 17.59 -7.60
N LYS A 129 1.57 18.75 -7.86
CA LYS A 129 0.83 20.03 -8.04
C LYS A 129 -0.19 19.93 -9.16
N GLU A 130 0.22 19.39 -10.31
CA GLU A 130 -0.65 19.26 -11.48
C GLU A 130 -1.77 18.23 -11.24
N ILE A 131 -1.47 17.07 -10.63
CA ILE A 131 -2.46 16.06 -10.27
C ILE A 131 -3.52 16.64 -9.31
N ARG A 132 -3.08 17.38 -8.29
CA ARG A 132 -4.02 18.03 -7.36
C ARG A 132 -4.93 19.03 -8.05
N ALA A 133 -4.38 19.83 -8.96
CA ALA A 133 -5.13 20.87 -9.68
C ALA A 133 -6.12 20.30 -10.73
N LYS A 134 -5.70 19.25 -11.46
CA LYS A 134 -6.45 18.77 -12.64
C LYS A 134 -7.21 17.46 -12.40
N VAL A 135 -6.74 16.60 -11.52
CA VAL A 135 -7.31 15.26 -11.30
C VAL A 135 -8.12 15.21 -10.00
N GLY A 136 -7.63 15.81 -8.93
CA GLY A 136 -8.33 15.85 -7.65
C GLY A 136 -8.47 14.47 -7.01
N ILE A 137 -7.40 13.68 -7.01
CA ILE A 137 -7.26 12.39 -6.29
C ILE A 137 -6.30 12.54 -5.12
N ASN A 138 -6.50 11.79 -4.04
CA ASN A 138 -5.51 11.75 -2.95
C ASN A 138 -4.19 11.16 -3.46
N ILE A 139 -3.07 11.74 -3.02
CA ILE A 139 -1.74 11.30 -3.45
C ILE A 139 -0.96 10.76 -2.26
N CYS A 140 -0.24 9.70 -2.50
CA CYS A 140 0.76 9.12 -1.61
C CYS A 140 2.09 9.03 -2.37
N CYS A 141 3.19 9.29 -1.70
CA CYS A 141 4.52 9.10 -2.26
C CYS A 141 5.32 8.15 -1.36
N SER A 142 5.89 7.11 -1.98
CA SER A 142 6.80 6.16 -1.34
C SER A 142 8.10 6.18 -2.12
N LEU A 143 9.09 6.93 -1.62
CA LEU A 143 10.25 7.34 -2.40
C LEU A 143 11.58 6.72 -1.94
N GLY A 144 11.55 5.83 -0.98
CA GLY A 144 12.72 5.19 -0.38
C GLY A 144 12.80 5.44 1.13
N LEU A 145 13.98 5.29 1.69
CA LEU A 145 14.28 5.41 3.13
C LEU A 145 14.59 6.86 3.51
#